data_8fe2c92bfaba04f8cad07d57ff710d96
#
_entry.id   8fe2c92bfaba04f8cad07d57ff710d96
#
_cell.length_a   1.000
_cell.length_b   1.000
_cell.length_c   1.000
_cell.angle_alpha   90.00
_cell.angle_beta   90.00
_cell.angle_gamma   90.00
#
_symmetry.space_group_name_H-M   'P 1'
#
loop_
_entity.id
_entity.type
_entity.pdbx_description
1 polymer ?
#
loop_
_entity_poly.entity_id
_entity_poly.type
_entity_poly.pdbx_seq_one_letter_code
_entity_poly.pdbx_strand_id
1 'polypeptide(L)'
;MIEFRVLGPLEILDEGEPIAVGGRKQRMVLAMLLLEAGRVVSSERLIDAIWGEEPPRTATTSLQNSISQLRKQLGLDALITKPPGYQLNIEPEQLDLARCRRWLDEARGAEPARRGELLRSALALWRGTALDEFAHEPFAQAEVASLEELRLTVIEQRIEADIAAGRHLEVVGELEALVAGYPLREQFRAQLMLALYRGGRQADALRYYQEGRKTLVEELGLEPSPALQSLHGAILRQDLPADSQVSAGPGEDHFDEVATALAKGRVVPVIGADHCRLAQALADRFGLESSDNLARVSQYVEVTKGSGPLYDELHSLLAATGSPGPVHRFLAALPRLAREQGGDQPLLVTAAYDLALEQALLDAGEKFDVVTYIAAGRYRGRFCHLTPDGVTTPIESPNSYVTELALDQRPVVLKLYGCVDPNPGRQWESFVVSEDDYIGYLQLRDLAAAVPVALAARLRRSHFLFLGYEMSNWHLRIVLNRLWENSALRYRSWAVLGSPAPLERELWRRRDVEVLEAPPEEYVAQLAQRAGIELKKSRK
;
A
#
# COMPACT_ATOMS: atom_id res chain seq x y z
N MET A 1 27.66 -1.62 -32.27
CA MET A 1 26.44 -0.90 -31.83
C MET A 1 26.86 0.21 -30.90
N ILE A 2 26.48 1.45 -31.19
CA ILE A 2 26.89 2.62 -30.41
C ILE A 2 26.15 2.61 -29.05
N GLU A 3 26.92 2.75 -27.97
CA GLU A 3 26.42 2.88 -26.59
C GLU A 3 26.82 4.27 -26.04
N PHE A 4 25.87 4.94 -25.39
CA PHE A 4 26.05 6.25 -24.77
C PHE A 4 25.98 6.11 -23.26
N ARG A 5 26.93 6.72 -22.56
CA ARG A 5 27.06 6.64 -21.10
C ARG A 5 27.13 8.02 -20.49
N VAL A 6 26.13 8.35 -19.66
CA VAL A 6 26.00 9.62 -18.94
C VAL A 6 26.05 9.44 -17.41
N LEU A 7 25.92 8.21 -16.92
CA LEU A 7 25.98 7.89 -15.50
C LEU A 7 27.43 7.75 -15.01
N GLY A 8 28.21 8.81 -15.18
CA GLY A 8 29.62 8.97 -14.95
C GLY A 8 30.19 9.99 -15.93
N PRO A 9 31.51 10.04 -16.20
CA PRO A 9 32.07 10.79 -17.30
C PRO A 9 31.36 10.42 -18.62
N LEU A 10 31.12 11.42 -19.49
CA LEU A 10 30.48 11.19 -20.78
C LEU A 10 31.37 10.29 -21.65
N GLU A 11 30.87 9.13 -22.02
CA GLU A 11 31.56 8.18 -22.91
C GLU A 11 30.62 7.74 -24.04
N ILE A 12 31.22 7.48 -25.20
CA ILE A 12 30.59 6.81 -26.33
C ILE A 12 31.43 5.61 -26.69
N LEU A 13 30.79 4.47 -26.85
CA LEU A 13 31.45 3.24 -27.26
C LEU A 13 30.83 2.75 -28.58
N ASP A 14 31.63 2.20 -29.46
CA ASP A 14 31.15 1.39 -30.58
C ASP A 14 31.74 -0.01 -30.43
N GLU A 15 30.88 -1.01 -30.35
CA GLU A 15 31.26 -2.41 -30.10
C GLU A 15 32.17 -2.59 -28.87
N GLY A 16 32.03 -1.71 -27.87
CA GLY A 16 32.83 -1.71 -26.62
C GLY A 16 34.09 -0.88 -26.69
N GLU A 17 34.49 -0.33 -27.83
CA GLU A 17 35.66 0.52 -27.99
C GLU A 17 35.31 2.00 -27.90
N PRO A 18 36.07 2.83 -27.15
CA PRO A 18 35.77 4.24 -26.96
C PRO A 18 35.87 5.05 -28.26
N ILE A 19 34.85 5.80 -28.59
CA ILE A 19 34.86 6.83 -29.63
C ILE A 19 35.26 8.18 -29.04
N ALA A 20 36.32 8.79 -29.56
CA ALA A 20 36.72 10.14 -29.19
C ALA A 20 35.69 11.16 -29.75
N VAL A 21 34.92 11.76 -28.88
CA VAL A 21 34.07 12.91 -29.22
C VAL A 21 34.89 14.19 -29.10
N GLY A 22 34.85 15.01 -30.11
CA GLY A 22 35.62 16.25 -30.28
C GLY A 22 35.80 17.12 -29.03
N GLY A 23 36.00 18.43 -29.19
CA GLY A 23 36.28 19.34 -28.08
C GLY A 23 35.10 19.53 -27.13
N ARG A 24 35.35 20.20 -26.00
CA ARG A 24 34.40 20.42 -24.88
C ARG A 24 33.00 20.87 -25.34
N LYS A 25 32.90 21.81 -26.29
CA LYS A 25 31.62 22.32 -26.79
C LYS A 25 30.78 21.25 -27.49
N GLN A 26 31.40 20.36 -28.25
CA GLN A 26 30.71 19.25 -28.91
C GLN A 26 30.20 18.25 -27.90
N ARG A 27 31.00 17.95 -26.86
CA ARG A 27 30.60 17.09 -25.74
C ARG A 27 29.46 17.68 -24.94
N MET A 28 29.44 19.02 -24.72
CA MET A 28 28.31 19.73 -24.06
C MET A 28 27.01 19.58 -24.88
N VAL A 29 27.07 19.84 -26.20
CA VAL A 29 25.93 19.64 -27.09
C VAL A 29 25.40 18.21 -27.02
N LEU A 30 26.30 17.23 -27.06
CA LEU A 30 25.92 15.82 -27.00
C LEU A 30 25.31 15.46 -25.65
N ALA A 31 25.88 15.90 -24.53
CA ALA A 31 25.34 15.66 -23.19
C ALA A 31 23.89 16.17 -23.07
N MET A 32 23.64 17.39 -23.53
CA MET A 32 22.29 17.95 -23.52
C MET A 32 21.30 17.15 -24.38
N LEU A 33 21.73 16.71 -25.56
CA LEU A 33 20.88 15.91 -26.45
C LEU A 33 20.63 14.50 -25.88
N LEU A 34 21.58 13.92 -25.15
CA LEU A 34 21.44 12.62 -24.48
C LEU A 34 20.49 12.69 -23.29
N LEU A 35 20.59 13.77 -22.49
CA LEU A 35 19.65 14.01 -21.37
C LEU A 35 18.20 14.15 -21.84
N GLU A 36 18.00 14.70 -23.04
CA GLU A 36 16.72 14.90 -23.70
C GLU A 36 16.52 13.92 -24.88
N ALA A 37 17.12 12.74 -24.84
CA ALA A 37 17.04 11.77 -25.92
C ALA A 37 15.59 11.52 -26.37
N GLY A 38 15.36 11.52 -27.68
CA GLY A 38 14.03 11.42 -28.28
C GLY A 38 13.20 12.72 -28.30
N ARG A 39 13.68 13.82 -27.67
CA ARG A 39 13.04 15.13 -27.67
C ARG A 39 13.85 16.16 -28.46
N VAL A 40 13.16 17.21 -28.93
CA VAL A 40 13.82 18.33 -29.61
C VAL A 40 14.38 19.29 -28.59
N VAL A 41 15.71 19.54 -28.68
CA VAL A 41 16.37 20.60 -27.94
C VAL A 41 16.53 21.80 -28.87
N SER A 42 16.03 22.97 -28.47
CA SER A 42 16.08 24.16 -29.31
C SER A 42 17.53 24.64 -29.51
N SER A 43 17.80 25.22 -30.69
CA SER A 43 19.13 25.81 -30.98
C SER A 43 19.49 26.91 -30.00
N GLU A 44 18.52 27.69 -29.53
CA GLU A 44 18.67 28.74 -28.52
C GLU A 44 19.17 28.13 -27.21
N ARG A 45 18.48 27.11 -26.67
CA ARG A 45 18.89 26.42 -25.43
C ARG A 45 20.29 25.82 -25.52
N LEU A 46 20.68 25.29 -26.69
CA LEU A 46 22.03 24.77 -26.91
C LEU A 46 23.09 25.90 -26.94
N ILE A 47 22.74 27.05 -27.52
CA ILE A 47 23.62 28.22 -27.55
C ILE A 47 23.82 28.79 -26.15
N ASP A 48 22.72 28.98 -25.42
CA ASP A 48 22.75 29.50 -24.05
C ASP A 48 23.60 28.63 -23.12
N ALA A 49 23.47 27.32 -23.23
CA ALA A 49 24.25 26.36 -22.44
C ALA A 49 25.78 26.45 -22.71
N ILE A 50 26.18 26.74 -23.95
CA ILE A 50 27.58 26.75 -24.36
C ILE A 50 28.25 28.11 -24.12
N TRP A 51 27.50 29.21 -24.27
CA TRP A 51 28.08 30.58 -24.21
C TRP A 51 27.46 31.48 -23.15
N GLY A 52 26.40 31.06 -22.47
CA GLY A 52 25.69 31.87 -21.47
C GLY A 52 25.02 33.11 -22.07
N GLU A 53 25.01 34.19 -21.30
CA GLU A 53 24.31 35.44 -21.66
C GLU A 53 24.99 36.23 -22.80
N GLU A 54 26.28 35.93 -23.12
CA GLU A 54 27.04 36.65 -24.14
C GLU A 54 27.47 35.74 -25.32
N PRO A 55 26.56 35.26 -26.15
CA PRO A 55 26.93 34.40 -27.28
C PRO A 55 27.65 35.24 -28.37
N PRO A 56 28.74 34.74 -28.95
CA PRO A 56 29.41 35.41 -30.05
C PRO A 56 28.53 35.45 -31.29
N ARG A 57 28.72 36.43 -32.17
CA ARG A 57 27.95 36.56 -33.44
C ARG A 57 27.99 35.29 -34.30
N THR A 58 29.00 34.44 -34.12
CA THR A 58 29.20 33.17 -34.83
C THR A 58 28.63 31.98 -34.10
N ALA A 59 27.89 32.15 -32.97
CA ALA A 59 27.38 31.06 -32.14
C ALA A 59 26.57 30.03 -32.93
N THR A 60 25.63 30.49 -33.76
CA THR A 60 24.77 29.63 -34.61
C THR A 60 25.62 28.78 -35.58
N THR A 61 26.58 29.40 -36.28
CA THR A 61 27.47 28.69 -37.18
C THR A 61 28.38 27.68 -36.43
N SER A 62 28.85 28.05 -35.26
CA SER A 62 29.66 27.19 -34.41
C SER A 62 28.86 25.99 -33.91
N LEU A 63 27.59 26.17 -33.53
CA LEU A 63 26.67 25.09 -33.18
C LEU A 63 26.43 24.16 -34.38
N GLN A 64 26.14 24.71 -35.57
CA GLN A 64 25.94 23.92 -36.79
C GLN A 64 27.18 23.09 -37.13
N ASN A 65 28.39 23.65 -36.96
CA ASN A 65 29.63 22.91 -37.12
C ASN A 65 29.78 21.77 -36.13
N SER A 66 29.43 22.02 -34.86
CA SER A 66 29.43 20.99 -33.81
C SER A 66 28.47 19.84 -34.16
N ILE A 67 27.26 20.16 -34.58
CA ILE A 67 26.26 19.19 -35.05
C ILE A 67 26.77 18.38 -36.26
N SER A 68 27.39 19.07 -37.22
CA SER A 68 27.97 18.41 -38.41
C SER A 68 29.06 17.42 -38.04
N GLN A 69 29.91 17.77 -37.08
CA GLN A 69 30.98 16.86 -36.60
C GLN A 69 30.40 15.66 -35.84
N LEU A 70 29.41 15.91 -34.96
CA LEU A 70 28.71 14.83 -34.24
C LEU A 70 28.04 13.85 -35.22
N ARG A 71 27.40 14.34 -36.29
CA ARG A 71 26.82 13.49 -37.34
C ARG A 71 27.82 12.62 -38.06
N LYS A 72 29.04 13.13 -38.28
CA LYS A 72 30.11 12.32 -38.89
C LYS A 72 30.56 11.16 -38.00
N GLN A 73 30.47 11.34 -36.67
CA GLN A 73 30.89 10.36 -35.70
C GLN A 73 29.78 9.34 -35.37
N LEU A 74 28.54 9.83 -35.24
CA LEU A 74 27.40 9.03 -34.76
C LEU A 74 26.52 8.45 -35.88
N GLY A 75 26.67 8.95 -37.10
CA GLY A 75 25.78 8.66 -38.24
C GLY A 75 24.74 9.78 -38.44
N LEU A 76 24.32 9.93 -39.70
CA LEU A 76 23.38 10.98 -40.11
C LEU A 76 21.98 10.82 -39.51
N ASP A 77 21.57 9.58 -39.29
CA ASP A 77 20.23 9.23 -38.83
C ASP A 77 20.08 9.35 -37.28
N ALA A 78 21.21 9.31 -36.56
CA ALA A 78 21.20 9.42 -35.11
C ALA A 78 20.90 10.85 -34.61
N LEU A 79 21.28 11.88 -35.39
CA LEU A 79 21.10 13.29 -35.01
C LEU A 79 20.37 14.07 -36.10
N ILE A 80 19.09 14.29 -35.93
CA ILE A 80 18.22 14.92 -36.92
C ILE A 80 17.97 16.39 -36.61
N THR A 81 17.81 17.20 -37.68
CA THR A 81 17.36 18.59 -37.53
C THR A 81 15.84 18.63 -37.53
N LYS A 82 15.28 19.16 -36.45
CA LYS A 82 13.84 19.30 -36.27
C LYS A 82 13.55 20.68 -35.65
N PRO A 83 12.95 21.62 -36.42
CA PRO A 83 12.66 22.96 -35.88
C PRO A 83 11.94 22.90 -34.54
N PRO A 84 12.30 23.71 -33.52
CA PRO A 84 13.32 24.81 -33.59
C PRO A 84 14.76 24.39 -33.26
N GLY A 85 15.15 23.12 -33.36
CA GLY A 85 16.50 22.69 -32.99
C GLY A 85 16.90 21.33 -33.54
N TYR A 86 17.41 20.48 -32.65
CA TYR A 86 17.98 19.17 -32.96
C TYR A 86 17.40 18.11 -32.02
N GLN A 87 17.30 16.88 -32.52
CA GLN A 87 16.83 15.72 -31.77
C GLN A 87 17.82 14.58 -31.97
N LEU A 88 18.26 13.96 -30.86
CA LEU A 88 19.00 12.73 -30.89
C LEU A 88 18.01 11.56 -30.94
N ASN A 89 18.07 10.77 -31.99
CA ASN A 89 17.21 9.61 -32.24
C ASN A 89 18.04 8.34 -32.05
N ILE A 90 17.97 7.78 -30.86
CA ILE A 90 18.68 6.58 -30.45
C ILE A 90 17.69 5.60 -29.81
N GLU A 91 18.01 4.32 -29.87
CA GLU A 91 17.22 3.31 -29.17
C GLU A 91 17.48 3.40 -27.65
N PRO A 92 16.46 3.17 -26.81
CA PRO A 92 16.61 3.26 -25.34
C PRO A 92 17.75 2.39 -24.79
N GLU A 93 18.01 1.26 -25.40
CA GLU A 93 19.08 0.31 -25.03
C GLU A 93 20.48 0.87 -25.23
N GLN A 94 20.62 1.86 -26.08
CA GLN A 94 21.91 2.50 -26.37
C GLN A 94 22.33 3.51 -25.29
N LEU A 95 21.40 3.94 -24.40
CA LEU A 95 21.67 4.90 -23.34
C LEU A 95 21.63 4.25 -21.97
N ASP A 96 22.70 4.35 -21.20
CA ASP A 96 22.82 3.79 -19.85
C ASP A 96 21.70 4.32 -18.91
N LEU A 97 21.36 5.60 -18.96
CA LEU A 97 20.26 6.19 -18.19
C LEU A 97 18.89 5.56 -18.54
N ALA A 98 18.62 5.28 -19.81
CA ALA A 98 17.38 4.65 -20.24
C ALA A 98 17.32 3.19 -19.76
N ARG A 99 18.44 2.45 -19.86
CA ARG A 99 18.58 1.09 -19.31
C ARG A 99 18.36 1.07 -17.81
N CYS A 100 18.93 2.03 -17.08
CA CYS A 100 18.72 2.18 -15.64
C CYS A 100 17.24 2.35 -15.30
N ARG A 101 16.54 3.27 -15.96
CA ARG A 101 15.11 3.52 -15.76
C ARG A 101 14.26 2.29 -16.06
N ARG A 102 14.57 1.56 -17.13
CA ARG A 102 13.89 0.30 -17.45
C ARG A 102 14.05 -0.74 -16.33
N TRP A 103 15.26 -0.96 -15.83
CA TRP A 103 15.49 -1.92 -14.73
C TRP A 103 14.81 -1.49 -13.43
N LEU A 104 14.69 -0.18 -13.18
CA LEU A 104 13.89 0.35 -12.07
C LEU A 104 12.41 0.03 -12.22
N ASP A 105 11.86 0.17 -13.43
CA ASP A 105 10.46 -0.14 -13.71
C ASP A 105 10.19 -1.65 -13.59
N GLU A 106 11.08 -2.49 -14.12
CA GLU A 106 11.03 -3.95 -13.97
C GLU A 106 11.13 -4.39 -12.50
N ALA A 107 11.93 -3.70 -11.70
CA ALA A 107 12.12 -4.00 -10.28
C ALA A 107 10.87 -3.75 -9.43
N ARG A 108 9.95 -2.86 -9.85
CA ARG A 108 8.76 -2.50 -9.06
C ARG A 108 7.80 -3.66 -8.80
N GLY A 109 7.75 -4.63 -9.70
CA GLY A 109 6.87 -5.81 -9.58
C GLY A 109 7.60 -7.12 -9.32
N ALA A 110 8.92 -7.09 -9.11
CA ALA A 110 9.73 -8.28 -8.95
C ALA A 110 9.79 -8.74 -7.48
N GLU A 111 9.93 -10.06 -7.28
CA GLU A 111 10.22 -10.65 -5.97
C GLU A 111 11.52 -10.08 -5.37
N PRO A 112 11.66 -10.00 -4.02
CA PRO A 112 12.77 -9.30 -3.35
C PRO A 112 14.16 -9.69 -3.86
N ALA A 113 14.43 -10.97 -4.07
CA ALA A 113 15.73 -11.44 -4.59
C ALA A 113 15.98 -10.92 -6.01
N ARG A 114 15.00 -11.05 -6.90
CA ARG A 114 15.08 -10.58 -8.29
C ARG A 114 15.12 -9.06 -8.38
N ARG A 115 14.34 -8.38 -7.53
CA ARG A 115 14.38 -6.92 -7.38
C ARG A 115 15.77 -6.43 -7.03
N GLY A 116 16.43 -7.08 -6.05
CA GLY A 116 17.80 -6.76 -5.66
C GLY A 116 18.80 -6.93 -6.80
N GLU A 117 18.67 -7.99 -7.64
CA GLU A 117 19.52 -8.19 -8.82
C GLU A 117 19.35 -7.09 -9.87
N LEU A 118 18.12 -6.74 -10.22
CA LEU A 118 17.83 -5.68 -11.19
C LEU A 118 18.37 -4.33 -10.73
N LEU A 119 18.20 -4.00 -9.44
CA LEU A 119 18.70 -2.75 -8.86
C LEU A 119 20.23 -2.72 -8.76
N ARG A 120 20.90 -3.85 -8.48
CA ARG A 120 22.37 -3.95 -8.58
C ARG A 120 22.84 -3.74 -10.01
N SER A 121 22.15 -4.31 -10.98
CA SER A 121 22.46 -4.12 -12.40
C SER A 121 22.29 -2.64 -12.80
N ALA A 122 21.24 -1.98 -12.30
CA ALA A 122 21.05 -0.55 -12.51
C ALA A 122 22.18 0.28 -11.87
N LEU A 123 22.58 -0.01 -10.64
CA LEU A 123 23.67 0.68 -9.95
C LEU A 123 25.04 0.46 -10.61
N ALA A 124 25.27 -0.69 -11.21
CA ALA A 124 26.52 -0.99 -11.94
C ALA A 124 26.74 -0.10 -13.18
N LEU A 125 25.70 0.62 -13.64
CA LEU A 125 25.84 1.59 -14.72
C LEU A 125 26.53 2.89 -14.25
N TRP A 126 26.50 3.18 -12.95
CA TRP A 126 27.20 4.36 -12.39
C TRP A 126 28.70 4.11 -12.28
N ARG A 127 29.50 4.93 -12.98
CA ARG A 127 30.97 4.89 -13.03
C ARG A 127 31.62 6.04 -12.29
N GLY A 128 30.82 6.83 -11.55
CA GLY A 128 31.21 8.04 -10.83
C GLY A 128 30.06 9.01 -10.75
N THR A 129 30.37 10.29 -10.51
CA THR A 129 29.38 11.37 -10.58
C THR A 129 28.84 11.50 -12.00
N ALA A 130 27.52 11.55 -12.15
CA ALA A 130 26.90 11.68 -13.47
C ALA A 130 27.39 12.94 -14.19
N LEU A 131 27.78 12.80 -15.46
CA LEU A 131 28.31 13.91 -16.26
C LEU A 131 29.43 14.71 -15.55
N ASP A 132 30.32 14.05 -14.82
CA ASP A 132 31.33 14.64 -13.93
C ASP A 132 32.08 15.82 -14.54
N GLU A 133 32.46 15.73 -15.83
CA GLU A 133 33.15 16.82 -16.55
C GLU A 133 32.32 18.11 -16.71
N PHE A 134 30.99 18.02 -16.51
CA PHE A 134 30.03 19.14 -16.60
C PHE A 134 29.32 19.45 -15.29
N ALA A 135 29.68 18.81 -14.18
CA ALA A 135 28.99 18.96 -12.90
C ALA A 135 28.90 20.41 -12.41
N HIS A 136 29.83 21.28 -12.81
CA HIS A 136 29.86 22.70 -12.47
C HIS A 136 29.24 23.62 -13.55
N GLU A 137 28.83 23.08 -14.69
CA GLU A 137 28.21 23.87 -15.76
C GLU A 137 26.73 24.14 -15.43
N PRO A 138 26.24 25.41 -15.60
CA PRO A 138 24.88 25.80 -15.22
C PRO A 138 23.79 24.89 -15.86
N PHE A 139 23.98 24.47 -17.12
CA PHE A 139 23.02 23.62 -17.82
C PHE A 139 22.91 22.21 -17.24
N ALA A 140 23.98 21.72 -16.59
CA ALA A 140 24.07 20.34 -16.10
C ALA A 140 23.77 20.22 -14.60
N GLN A 141 23.91 21.31 -13.82
CA GLN A 141 23.79 21.25 -12.35
C GLN A 141 22.47 20.62 -11.87
N ALA A 142 21.33 21.06 -12.41
CA ALA A 142 20.03 20.54 -12.03
C ALA A 142 19.86 19.06 -12.42
N GLU A 143 20.37 18.68 -13.61
CA GLU A 143 20.28 17.31 -14.10
C GLU A 143 21.22 16.38 -13.32
N VAL A 144 22.44 16.81 -13.04
CA VAL A 144 23.40 16.06 -12.19
C VAL A 144 22.81 15.82 -10.81
N ALA A 145 22.25 16.87 -10.18
CA ALA A 145 21.60 16.74 -8.88
C ALA A 145 20.41 15.74 -8.93
N SER A 146 19.61 15.79 -10.00
CA SER A 146 18.50 14.85 -10.22
C SER A 146 18.98 13.39 -10.42
N LEU A 147 20.09 13.21 -11.15
CA LEU A 147 20.67 11.89 -11.39
C LEU A 147 21.32 11.30 -10.11
N GLU A 148 21.98 12.13 -9.31
CA GLU A 148 22.52 11.69 -8.01
C GLU A 148 21.39 11.33 -7.02
N GLU A 149 20.27 12.08 -7.01
CA GLU A 149 19.10 11.72 -6.21
C GLU A 149 18.46 10.42 -6.70
N LEU A 150 18.41 10.20 -8.03
CA LEU A 150 17.99 8.93 -8.60
C LEU A 150 18.90 7.79 -8.12
N ARG A 151 20.21 7.97 -8.12
CA ARG A 151 21.18 6.99 -7.61
C ARG A 151 20.91 6.61 -6.16
N LEU A 152 20.71 7.61 -5.30
CA LEU A 152 20.40 7.38 -3.88
C LEU A 152 19.07 6.62 -3.71
N THR A 153 18.07 6.96 -4.50
CA THR A 153 16.79 6.24 -4.51
C THR A 153 16.96 4.76 -4.93
N VAL A 154 17.81 4.48 -5.94
CA VAL A 154 18.12 3.09 -6.36
C VAL A 154 18.84 2.33 -5.26
N ILE A 155 19.78 2.98 -4.56
CA ILE A 155 20.50 2.40 -3.41
C ILE A 155 19.50 2.04 -2.29
N GLU A 156 18.60 2.95 -1.92
CA GLU A 156 17.57 2.70 -0.91
C GLU A 156 16.70 1.49 -1.26
N GLN A 157 16.20 1.44 -2.50
CA GLN A 157 15.35 0.34 -2.94
C GLN A 157 16.10 -1.01 -3.01
N ARG A 158 17.38 -0.99 -3.39
CA ARG A 158 18.22 -2.20 -3.41
C ARG A 158 18.48 -2.70 -1.99
N ILE A 159 18.82 -1.80 -1.05
CA ILE A 159 19.01 -2.16 0.36
C ILE A 159 17.71 -2.71 0.96
N GLU A 160 16.57 -2.09 0.67
CA GLU A 160 15.25 -2.59 1.08
C GLU A 160 15.01 -4.02 0.57
N ALA A 161 15.31 -4.27 -0.72
CA ALA A 161 15.19 -5.59 -1.31
C ALA A 161 16.16 -6.62 -0.67
N ASP A 162 17.38 -6.21 -0.34
CA ASP A 162 18.37 -7.06 0.33
C ASP A 162 17.95 -7.40 1.76
N ILE A 163 17.43 -6.43 2.51
CA ILE A 163 16.88 -6.66 3.86
C ILE A 163 15.66 -7.60 3.78
N ALA A 164 14.77 -7.41 2.80
CA ALA A 164 13.59 -8.25 2.58
C ALA A 164 13.95 -9.67 2.13
N ALA A 165 15.10 -9.85 1.46
CA ALA A 165 15.63 -11.15 1.06
C ALA A 165 16.48 -11.82 2.16
N GLY A 166 16.48 -11.31 3.41
CA GLY A 166 17.22 -11.86 4.54
C GLY A 166 18.73 -11.51 4.57
N ARG A 167 19.23 -10.68 3.65
CA ARG A 167 20.65 -10.26 3.58
C ARG A 167 20.96 -9.02 4.42
N HIS A 168 20.23 -8.86 5.54
CA HIS A 168 20.32 -7.66 6.38
C HIS A 168 21.73 -7.43 6.96
N LEU A 169 22.49 -8.49 7.28
CA LEU A 169 23.85 -8.33 7.80
C LEU A 169 24.85 -7.86 6.74
N GLU A 170 24.63 -8.19 5.47
CA GLU A 170 25.53 -7.83 4.37
C GLU A 170 25.49 -6.32 4.06
N VAL A 171 24.35 -5.66 4.35
CA VAL A 171 24.16 -4.24 4.04
C VAL A 171 24.55 -3.29 5.18
N VAL A 172 24.86 -3.80 6.39
CA VAL A 172 25.15 -2.96 7.58
C VAL A 172 26.33 -2.03 7.33
N GLY A 173 27.46 -2.53 6.86
CA GLY A 173 28.66 -1.70 6.64
C GLY A 173 28.47 -0.61 5.59
N GLU A 174 27.71 -0.91 4.52
CA GLU A 174 27.34 0.07 3.51
C GLU A 174 26.39 1.14 4.08
N LEU A 175 25.39 0.71 4.85
CA LEU A 175 24.46 1.63 5.52
C LEU A 175 25.15 2.55 6.54
N GLU A 176 26.13 2.06 7.27
CA GLU A 176 26.93 2.90 8.17
C GLU A 176 27.66 4.00 7.40
N ALA A 177 28.25 3.69 6.24
CA ALA A 177 28.89 4.68 5.37
C ALA A 177 27.87 5.69 4.77
N LEU A 178 26.69 5.21 4.36
CA LEU A 178 25.62 6.06 3.81
C LEU A 178 25.04 6.99 4.87
N VAL A 179 24.83 6.53 6.10
CA VAL A 179 24.36 7.37 7.22
C VAL A 179 25.39 8.44 7.59
N ALA A 180 26.69 8.11 7.52
CA ALA A 180 27.75 9.10 7.74
C ALA A 180 27.84 10.14 6.60
N GLY A 181 27.66 9.71 5.35
CA GLY A 181 27.70 10.58 4.18
C GLY A 181 26.44 11.44 3.99
N TYR A 182 25.29 10.95 4.45
CA TYR A 182 23.99 11.61 4.32
C TYR A 182 23.24 11.67 5.66
N PRO A 183 23.74 12.42 6.65
CA PRO A 183 23.27 12.35 8.04
C PRO A 183 21.82 12.79 8.23
N LEU A 184 21.30 13.63 7.33
CA LEU A 184 19.91 14.12 7.35
C LEU A 184 18.92 13.22 6.58
N ARG A 185 19.43 12.17 5.90
CA ARG A 185 18.55 11.26 5.14
C ARG A 185 18.08 10.13 6.05
N GLU A 186 16.91 10.33 6.64
CA GLU A 186 16.34 9.41 7.64
C GLU A 186 16.10 7.99 7.11
N GLN A 187 15.87 7.82 5.80
CA GLN A 187 15.63 6.50 5.20
C GLN A 187 16.80 5.54 5.38
N PHE A 188 18.04 5.98 5.15
CA PHE A 188 19.22 5.15 5.38
C PHE A 188 19.36 4.77 6.86
N ARG A 189 19.04 5.68 7.74
CA ARG A 189 19.07 5.43 9.19
C ARG A 189 18.01 4.41 9.61
N ALA A 190 16.81 4.54 9.08
CA ALA A 190 15.74 3.57 9.30
C ALA A 190 16.12 2.16 8.82
N GLN A 191 16.70 2.06 7.62
CA GLN A 191 17.19 0.79 7.08
C GLN A 191 18.33 0.20 7.91
N LEU A 192 19.27 1.03 8.39
CA LEU A 192 20.35 0.58 9.27
C LEU A 192 19.81 0.06 10.62
N MET A 193 18.88 0.78 11.24
CA MET A 193 18.24 0.35 12.47
C MET A 193 17.53 -0.99 12.29
N LEU A 194 16.80 -1.15 11.18
CA LEU A 194 16.10 -2.41 10.87
C LEU A 194 17.07 -3.57 10.62
N ALA A 195 18.15 -3.34 9.85
CA ALA A 195 19.16 -4.34 9.57
C ALA A 195 19.89 -4.79 10.83
N LEU A 196 20.27 -3.86 11.72
CA LEU A 196 20.90 -4.16 13.00
C LEU A 196 19.97 -4.92 13.94
N TYR A 197 18.71 -4.51 14.03
CA TYR A 197 17.71 -5.18 14.86
C TYR A 197 17.50 -6.64 14.42
N ARG A 198 17.30 -6.88 13.12
CA ARG A 198 17.19 -8.24 12.55
C ARG A 198 18.44 -9.07 12.76
N GLY A 199 19.61 -8.44 12.80
CA GLY A 199 20.88 -9.05 13.15
C GLY A 199 21.10 -9.28 14.65
N GLY A 200 20.08 -9.09 15.51
CA GLY A 200 20.18 -9.24 16.96
C GLY A 200 20.92 -8.10 17.69
N ARG A 201 21.28 -7.02 16.98
CA ARG A 201 22.03 -5.87 17.50
C ARG A 201 21.10 -4.72 17.91
N GLN A 202 20.10 -5.03 18.76
CA GLN A 202 19.08 -4.06 19.19
C GLN A 202 19.67 -2.80 19.83
N ALA A 203 20.69 -2.94 20.69
CA ALA A 203 21.32 -1.81 21.36
C ALA A 203 21.96 -0.84 20.36
N ASP A 204 22.61 -1.35 19.31
CA ASP A 204 23.20 -0.54 18.25
C ASP A 204 22.11 0.17 17.44
N ALA A 205 21.01 -0.50 17.09
CA ALA A 205 19.88 0.12 16.41
C ALA A 205 19.31 1.33 17.18
N LEU A 206 19.11 1.17 18.50
CA LEU A 206 18.63 2.25 19.37
C LEU A 206 19.64 3.40 19.48
N ARG A 207 20.93 3.10 19.49
CA ARG A 207 22.00 4.13 19.49
C ARG A 207 21.95 4.97 18.23
N TYR A 208 21.83 4.36 17.03
CA TYR A 208 21.71 5.10 15.76
C TYR A 208 20.47 6.00 15.72
N TYR A 209 19.37 5.61 16.36
CA TYR A 209 18.22 6.52 16.51
C TYR A 209 18.58 7.77 17.33
N GLN A 210 19.21 7.59 18.50
CA GLN A 210 19.55 8.72 19.37
C GLN A 210 20.54 9.68 18.69
N GLU A 211 21.55 9.14 18.01
CA GLU A 211 22.51 9.94 17.23
C GLU A 211 21.79 10.73 16.12
N GLY A 212 20.86 10.09 15.39
CA GLY A 212 20.10 10.75 14.34
C GLY A 212 19.16 11.84 14.85
N ARG A 213 18.46 11.58 15.95
CA ARG A 213 17.62 12.59 16.61
C ARG A 213 18.44 13.80 17.02
N LYS A 214 19.61 13.56 17.63
CA LYS A 214 20.52 14.63 18.01
C LYS A 214 20.94 15.48 16.80
N THR A 215 21.36 14.85 15.70
CA THR A 215 21.75 15.55 14.47
C THR A 215 20.61 16.40 13.90
N LEU A 216 19.38 15.82 13.78
CA LEU A 216 18.23 16.54 13.25
C LEU A 216 17.83 17.75 14.11
N VAL A 217 17.87 17.60 15.43
CA VAL A 217 17.56 18.71 16.36
C VAL A 217 18.64 19.79 16.32
N GLU A 218 19.93 19.42 16.29
CA GLU A 218 21.03 20.37 16.29
C GLU A 218 21.17 21.13 14.97
N GLU A 219 20.97 20.45 13.80
CA GLU A 219 21.17 21.07 12.49
C GLU A 219 19.90 21.73 11.93
N LEU A 220 18.70 21.17 12.19
CA LEU A 220 17.44 21.62 11.59
C LEU A 220 16.42 22.12 12.60
N GLY A 221 16.60 21.85 13.90
CA GLY A 221 15.59 22.14 14.94
C GLY A 221 14.37 21.22 14.84
N LEU A 222 14.46 20.06 14.16
CA LEU A 222 13.35 19.16 13.90
C LEU A 222 13.51 17.85 14.68
N GLU A 223 12.39 17.31 15.18
CA GLU A 223 12.35 15.94 15.68
C GLU A 223 12.32 14.96 14.48
N PRO A 224 12.78 13.69 14.68
CA PRO A 224 12.71 12.67 13.64
C PRO A 224 11.29 12.49 13.07
N SER A 225 11.20 12.05 11.82
CA SER A 225 9.91 11.77 11.17
C SER A 225 9.08 10.75 11.95
N PRO A 226 7.74 10.81 11.83
CA PRO A 226 6.86 9.82 12.46
C PRO A 226 7.21 8.36 12.11
N ALA A 227 7.71 8.12 10.90
CA ALA A 227 8.15 6.80 10.46
C ALA A 227 9.35 6.29 11.26
N LEU A 228 10.39 7.13 11.44
CA LEU A 228 11.57 6.77 12.21
C LEU A 228 11.26 6.63 13.71
N GLN A 229 10.38 7.48 14.26
CA GLN A 229 9.88 7.36 15.64
C GLN A 229 9.10 6.05 15.86
N SER A 230 8.26 5.67 14.88
CA SER A 230 7.49 4.42 14.93
C SER A 230 8.41 3.20 14.91
N LEU A 231 9.43 3.19 14.04
CA LEU A 231 10.44 2.13 13.99
C LEU A 231 11.21 2.02 15.32
N HIS A 232 11.63 3.15 15.88
CA HIS A 232 12.29 3.18 17.19
C HIS A 232 11.39 2.58 18.29
N GLY A 233 10.11 2.96 18.32
CA GLY A 233 9.13 2.42 19.24
C GLY A 233 8.92 0.91 19.06
N ALA A 234 8.88 0.41 17.83
CA ALA A 234 8.75 -1.00 17.52
C ALA A 234 9.98 -1.81 17.98
N ILE A 235 11.19 -1.29 17.77
CA ILE A 235 12.44 -1.89 18.25
C ILE A 235 12.47 -1.96 19.79
N LEU A 236 12.02 -0.90 20.49
CA LEU A 236 11.96 -0.89 21.96
C LEU A 236 10.99 -1.93 22.52
N ARG A 237 9.83 -2.13 21.86
CA ARG A 237 8.84 -3.13 22.26
C ARG A 237 9.16 -4.53 21.77
N GLN A 238 10.21 -4.71 20.95
CA GLN A 238 10.55 -5.96 20.26
C GLN A 238 9.39 -6.47 19.36
N ASP A 239 8.63 -5.54 18.78
CA ASP A 239 7.45 -5.84 17.97
C ASP A 239 7.77 -5.99 16.47
N LEU A 240 9.05 -5.93 16.08
CA LEU A 240 9.47 -6.18 14.70
C LEU A 240 9.70 -7.69 14.50
N PRO A 241 9.13 -8.30 13.45
CA PRO A 241 9.38 -9.71 13.19
C PRO A 241 10.87 -9.94 12.91
N ALA A 242 11.48 -10.84 13.68
CA ALA A 242 12.75 -11.45 13.30
C ALA A 242 12.49 -12.26 12.02
N ASP A 243 13.39 -12.13 11.03
CA ASP A 243 13.35 -12.76 9.70
C ASP A 243 12.19 -13.75 9.46
N SER A 244 11.14 -13.28 8.82
CA SER A 244 10.20 -14.18 8.15
C SER A 244 10.77 -14.46 6.76
N GLN A 245 11.44 -15.60 6.63
CA GLN A 245 11.54 -16.28 5.34
C GLN A 245 10.14 -16.25 4.73
N VAL A 246 10.07 -15.96 3.43
CA VAL A 246 8.85 -16.19 2.63
C VAL A 246 8.56 -17.69 2.76
N SER A 247 7.83 -18.08 3.80
CA SER A 247 7.39 -19.45 3.98
C SER A 247 6.06 -19.62 3.27
N ALA A 248 6.01 -20.60 2.44
CA ALA A 248 4.82 -21.17 1.89
C ALA A 248 3.87 -21.58 3.05
N GLY A 249 2.84 -20.76 3.29
CA GLY A 249 1.82 -20.99 4.31
C GLY A 249 2.18 -20.52 5.73
N PRO A 250 1.17 -20.22 6.57
CA PRO A 250 1.40 -19.82 7.95
C PRO A 250 2.02 -20.99 8.75
N GLY A 251 3.20 -20.75 9.36
CA GLY A 251 3.88 -21.74 10.22
C GLY A 251 3.11 -22.03 11.52
N GLU A 252 3.48 -23.09 12.23
CA GLU A 252 2.81 -23.48 13.48
C GLU A 252 2.82 -22.36 14.53
N ASP A 253 3.93 -21.65 14.67
CA ASP A 253 4.08 -20.52 15.61
C ASP A 253 3.12 -19.37 15.33
N HIS A 254 2.77 -19.13 14.06
CA HIS A 254 1.79 -18.10 13.67
C HIS A 254 0.40 -18.40 14.23
N PHE A 255 -0.07 -19.65 14.09
CA PHE A 255 -1.39 -20.03 14.59
C PHE A 255 -1.48 -19.94 16.11
N ASP A 256 -0.42 -20.28 16.83
CA ASP A 256 -0.35 -20.18 18.29
C ASP A 256 -0.38 -18.72 18.75
N GLU A 257 0.34 -17.83 18.06
CA GLU A 257 0.31 -16.38 18.29
C GLU A 257 -1.10 -15.81 18.11
N VAL A 258 -1.71 -16.07 16.96
CA VAL A 258 -3.05 -15.55 16.62
C VAL A 258 -4.11 -16.15 17.54
N ALA A 259 -4.06 -17.45 17.84
CA ALA A 259 -5.00 -18.11 18.75
C ALA A 259 -4.93 -17.51 20.16
N THR A 260 -3.71 -17.28 20.67
CA THR A 260 -3.49 -16.65 21.97
C THR A 260 -4.03 -15.21 22.00
N ALA A 261 -3.78 -14.45 20.96
CA ALA A 261 -4.24 -13.07 20.86
C ALA A 261 -5.79 -12.97 20.72
N LEU A 262 -6.41 -13.90 19.99
CA LEU A 262 -7.88 -14.04 19.88
C LEU A 262 -8.50 -14.40 21.23
N ALA A 263 -7.94 -15.37 21.96
CA ALA A 263 -8.43 -15.79 23.27
C ALA A 263 -8.40 -14.64 24.30
N LYS A 264 -7.41 -13.75 24.19
CA LYS A 264 -7.29 -12.53 25.03
C LYS A 264 -8.16 -11.37 24.53
N GLY A 265 -8.91 -11.53 23.43
CA GLY A 265 -9.72 -10.49 22.83
C GLY A 265 -8.90 -9.32 22.24
N ARG A 266 -7.64 -9.52 21.92
CA ARG A 266 -6.75 -8.48 21.34
C ARG A 266 -6.77 -8.40 19.83
N VAL A 267 -7.43 -9.34 19.15
CA VAL A 267 -7.60 -9.37 17.70
C VAL A 267 -9.03 -8.97 17.34
N VAL A 268 -9.15 -8.09 16.37
CA VAL A 268 -10.42 -7.75 15.73
C VAL A 268 -10.46 -8.47 14.38
N PRO A 269 -11.29 -9.53 14.24
CA PRO A 269 -11.55 -10.14 12.96
C PRO A 269 -12.36 -9.20 12.05
N VAL A 270 -11.95 -9.09 10.79
CA VAL A 270 -12.64 -8.32 9.75
C VAL A 270 -13.00 -9.26 8.61
N ILE A 271 -14.28 -9.46 8.38
CA ILE A 271 -14.76 -10.35 7.31
C ILE A 271 -15.02 -9.53 6.06
N GLY A 272 -14.51 -9.99 4.93
CA GLY A 272 -14.89 -9.51 3.61
C GLY A 272 -16.31 -9.93 3.24
N ALA A 273 -16.81 -9.41 2.13
CA ALA A 273 -18.10 -9.78 1.55
C ALA A 273 -17.90 -10.23 0.11
N ASP A 274 -18.67 -11.22 -0.33
CA ASP A 274 -18.69 -11.67 -1.73
C ASP A 274 -19.56 -10.72 -2.58
N HIS A 275 -19.03 -9.52 -2.81
CA HIS A 275 -19.69 -8.50 -3.61
C HIS A 275 -19.82 -8.91 -5.08
N CYS A 276 -18.90 -9.72 -5.60
CA CYS A 276 -18.94 -10.21 -6.98
C CYS A 276 -20.16 -11.11 -7.20
N ARG A 277 -20.40 -12.05 -6.30
CA ARG A 277 -21.56 -12.95 -6.36
C ARG A 277 -22.88 -12.19 -6.23
N LEU A 278 -22.94 -11.21 -5.33
CA LEU A 278 -24.12 -10.37 -5.16
C LEU A 278 -24.37 -9.50 -6.39
N ALA A 279 -23.31 -8.95 -7.02
CA ALA A 279 -23.42 -8.20 -8.26
C ALA A 279 -23.99 -9.04 -9.40
N GLN A 280 -23.48 -10.25 -9.58
CA GLN A 280 -23.97 -11.19 -10.59
C GLN A 280 -25.43 -11.55 -10.36
N ALA A 281 -25.79 -11.93 -9.13
CA ALA A 281 -27.18 -12.26 -8.78
C ALA A 281 -28.14 -11.09 -9.02
N LEU A 282 -27.72 -9.86 -8.70
CA LEU A 282 -28.50 -8.64 -8.94
C LEU A 282 -28.64 -8.36 -10.45
N ALA A 283 -27.55 -8.51 -11.22
CA ALA A 283 -27.57 -8.34 -12.67
C ALA A 283 -28.53 -9.33 -13.34
N ASP A 284 -28.49 -10.59 -12.95
CA ASP A 284 -29.39 -11.64 -13.46
C ASP A 284 -30.87 -11.31 -13.20
N ARG A 285 -31.20 -10.80 -12.00
CA ARG A 285 -32.58 -10.42 -11.63
C ARG A 285 -33.13 -9.28 -12.47
N PHE A 286 -32.27 -8.36 -12.88
CA PHE A 286 -32.68 -7.22 -13.71
C PHE A 286 -32.41 -7.43 -15.20
N GLY A 287 -31.94 -8.60 -15.64
CA GLY A 287 -31.65 -8.94 -17.03
C GLY A 287 -30.52 -8.10 -17.63
N LEU A 288 -29.50 -7.77 -16.82
CA LEU A 288 -28.33 -7.02 -17.22
C LEU A 288 -27.21 -7.95 -17.67
N GLU A 289 -26.23 -7.40 -18.40
CA GLU A 289 -25.00 -8.14 -18.66
C GLU A 289 -24.30 -8.48 -17.33
N SER A 290 -23.72 -9.67 -17.27
CA SER A 290 -23.01 -10.15 -16.08
C SER A 290 -21.87 -9.18 -15.71
N SER A 291 -21.82 -8.74 -14.47
CA SER A 291 -20.83 -7.83 -13.93
C SER A 291 -20.43 -8.26 -12.52
N ASP A 292 -19.16 -8.11 -12.19
CA ASP A 292 -18.60 -8.33 -10.86
C ASP A 292 -18.59 -7.05 -9.99
N ASN A 293 -18.98 -5.91 -10.56
CA ASN A 293 -18.99 -4.61 -9.88
C ASN A 293 -20.37 -4.29 -9.31
N LEU A 294 -20.57 -4.60 -8.02
CA LEU A 294 -21.82 -4.37 -7.32
C LEU A 294 -22.26 -2.89 -7.34
N ALA A 295 -21.35 -1.96 -7.12
CA ALA A 295 -21.67 -0.54 -7.08
C ALA A 295 -22.24 -0.04 -8.42
N ARG A 296 -21.67 -0.50 -9.53
CA ARG A 296 -22.08 -0.11 -10.88
C ARG A 296 -23.42 -0.76 -11.26
N VAL A 297 -23.61 -2.03 -10.94
CA VAL A 297 -24.89 -2.72 -11.16
C VAL A 297 -26.01 -2.06 -10.36
N SER A 298 -25.76 -1.78 -9.07
CA SER A 298 -26.72 -1.12 -8.19
C SER A 298 -27.05 0.30 -8.67
N GLN A 299 -26.03 1.06 -9.11
CA GLN A 299 -26.22 2.40 -9.67
C GLN A 299 -27.11 2.37 -10.92
N TYR A 300 -26.86 1.41 -11.81
CA TYR A 300 -27.68 1.28 -13.02
C TYR A 300 -29.15 0.95 -12.68
N VAL A 301 -29.39 0.03 -11.74
CA VAL A 301 -30.75 -0.33 -11.29
C VAL A 301 -31.42 0.87 -10.62
N GLU A 302 -30.70 1.58 -9.74
CA GLU A 302 -31.24 2.74 -9.05
C GLU A 302 -31.66 3.86 -10.01
N VAL A 303 -30.83 4.17 -11.00
CA VAL A 303 -31.12 5.22 -12.01
C VAL A 303 -32.29 4.80 -12.93
N THR A 304 -32.39 3.52 -13.30
CA THR A 304 -33.37 3.06 -14.30
C THR A 304 -34.69 2.58 -13.70
N LYS A 305 -34.69 2.06 -12.47
CA LYS A 305 -35.84 1.47 -11.79
C LYS A 305 -36.21 2.15 -10.49
N GLY A 306 -35.29 2.97 -9.94
CA GLY A 306 -35.44 3.59 -8.62
C GLY A 306 -34.84 2.76 -7.49
N SER A 307 -34.65 3.41 -6.32
CA SER A 307 -34.09 2.77 -5.12
C SER A 307 -35.03 1.71 -4.50
N GLY A 308 -36.34 1.86 -4.60
CA GLY A 308 -37.31 0.88 -4.05
C GLY A 308 -37.10 -0.53 -4.60
N PRO A 309 -37.20 -0.76 -5.93
CA PRO A 309 -36.95 -2.05 -6.55
C PRO A 309 -35.54 -2.61 -6.27
N LEU A 310 -34.51 -1.75 -6.18
CA LEU A 310 -33.16 -2.15 -5.81
C LEU A 310 -33.13 -2.74 -4.39
N TYR A 311 -33.71 -2.04 -3.42
CA TYR A 311 -33.75 -2.46 -2.01
C TYR A 311 -34.58 -3.73 -1.82
N ASP A 312 -35.72 -3.85 -2.48
CA ASP A 312 -36.55 -5.07 -2.42
C ASP A 312 -35.81 -6.31 -2.93
N GLU A 313 -35.06 -6.17 -4.03
CA GLU A 313 -34.29 -7.28 -4.57
C GLU A 313 -33.07 -7.62 -3.72
N LEU A 314 -32.34 -6.59 -3.22
CA LEU A 314 -31.24 -6.79 -2.28
C LEU A 314 -31.71 -7.52 -1.03
N HIS A 315 -32.86 -7.10 -0.44
CA HIS A 315 -33.45 -7.79 0.70
C HIS A 315 -33.72 -9.27 0.37
N SER A 316 -34.38 -9.54 -0.77
CA SER A 316 -34.70 -10.92 -1.21
C SER A 316 -33.46 -11.79 -1.35
N LEU A 317 -32.40 -11.27 -1.99
CA LEU A 317 -31.16 -11.99 -2.19
C LEU A 317 -30.41 -12.23 -0.88
N LEU A 318 -30.30 -11.22 -0.03
CA LEU A 318 -29.52 -11.26 1.21
C LEU A 318 -30.23 -12.05 2.32
N ALA A 319 -31.57 -11.97 2.42
CA ALA A 319 -32.34 -12.78 3.37
C ALA A 319 -32.31 -14.28 3.04
N ALA A 320 -32.16 -14.62 1.74
CA ALA A 320 -32.06 -16.02 1.30
C ALA A 320 -30.66 -16.62 1.52
N THR A 321 -29.59 -15.80 1.64
CA THR A 321 -28.19 -16.27 1.70
C THR A 321 -27.68 -16.59 3.10
N GLY A 322 -28.47 -16.46 4.14
CA GLY A 322 -28.06 -16.46 5.56
C GLY A 322 -27.58 -17.79 6.18
N SER A 323 -27.07 -18.76 5.41
CA SER A 323 -26.48 -19.99 6.02
C SER A 323 -25.02 -19.74 6.45
N PRO A 324 -24.69 -19.86 7.76
CA PRO A 324 -23.34 -19.64 8.26
C PRO A 324 -22.29 -20.56 7.66
N GLY A 325 -21.25 -20.00 7.03
CA GLY A 325 -20.07 -20.73 6.56
C GLY A 325 -19.08 -21.07 7.68
N PRO A 326 -17.97 -21.77 7.36
CA PRO A 326 -16.94 -22.14 8.35
C PRO A 326 -16.35 -20.94 9.10
N VAL A 327 -16.08 -19.82 8.40
CA VAL A 327 -15.56 -18.58 8.98
C VAL A 327 -16.54 -18.02 10.01
N HIS A 328 -17.84 -17.95 9.68
CA HIS A 328 -18.86 -17.44 10.59
C HIS A 328 -18.97 -18.28 11.87
N ARG A 329 -18.95 -19.61 11.74
CA ARG A 329 -18.98 -20.53 12.89
C ARG A 329 -17.75 -20.42 13.79
N PHE A 330 -16.58 -20.24 13.18
CA PHE A 330 -15.35 -19.99 13.93
C PHE A 330 -15.47 -18.71 14.76
N LEU A 331 -15.90 -17.61 14.13
CA LEU A 331 -16.04 -16.32 14.82
C LEU A 331 -17.10 -16.36 15.92
N ALA A 332 -18.19 -17.09 15.70
CA ALA A 332 -19.23 -17.29 16.70
C ALA A 332 -18.79 -18.12 17.93
N ALA A 333 -17.68 -18.86 17.83
CA ALA A 333 -17.10 -19.57 18.96
C ALA A 333 -16.13 -18.70 19.81
N LEU A 334 -15.65 -17.58 19.27
CA LEU A 334 -14.69 -16.71 19.96
C LEU A 334 -15.22 -16.11 21.29
N PRO A 335 -16.49 -15.69 21.42
CA PRO A 335 -16.99 -15.16 22.69
C PRO A 335 -16.88 -16.16 23.83
N ARG A 336 -17.15 -17.42 23.57
CA ARG A 336 -16.97 -18.50 24.55
C ARG A 336 -15.48 -18.70 24.90
N LEU A 337 -14.60 -18.74 23.89
CA LEU A 337 -13.16 -18.87 24.09
C LEU A 337 -12.62 -17.72 24.97
N ALA A 338 -13.02 -16.48 24.67
CA ALA A 338 -12.62 -15.31 25.44
C ALA A 338 -13.04 -15.43 26.91
N ARG A 339 -14.29 -15.85 27.19
CA ARG A 339 -14.77 -16.05 28.59
C ARG A 339 -13.99 -17.15 29.30
N GLU A 340 -13.69 -18.27 28.63
CA GLU A 340 -12.95 -19.38 29.23
C GLU A 340 -11.48 -19.01 29.56
N GLN A 341 -10.90 -18.07 28.82
CA GLN A 341 -9.53 -17.60 28.99
C GLN A 341 -9.41 -16.27 29.77
N GLY A 342 -10.52 -15.72 30.24
CA GLY A 342 -10.55 -14.44 30.96
C GLY A 342 -10.15 -13.23 30.11
N GLY A 343 -10.35 -13.32 28.78
CA GLY A 343 -10.12 -12.25 27.83
C GLY A 343 -11.32 -11.35 27.63
N ASP A 344 -11.11 -10.22 26.93
CA ASP A 344 -12.18 -9.31 26.54
C ASP A 344 -13.10 -9.94 25.47
N GLN A 345 -14.38 -9.58 25.48
CA GLN A 345 -15.33 -10.03 24.46
C GLN A 345 -14.90 -9.53 23.06
N PRO A 346 -15.07 -10.33 22.00
CA PRO A 346 -14.61 -9.96 20.67
C PRO A 346 -15.45 -8.83 20.05
N LEU A 347 -14.77 -7.92 19.36
CA LEU A 347 -15.36 -7.02 18.38
C LEU A 347 -15.18 -7.66 17.00
N LEU A 348 -16.28 -7.96 16.31
CA LEU A 348 -16.33 -8.59 15.00
C LEU A 348 -16.74 -7.53 13.97
N VAL A 349 -15.93 -7.33 12.95
CA VAL A 349 -16.21 -6.32 11.91
C VAL A 349 -16.55 -7.02 10.60
N THR A 350 -17.57 -6.54 9.89
CA THR A 350 -17.93 -7.11 8.59
C THR A 350 -18.31 -6.05 7.57
N ALA A 351 -17.94 -6.32 6.31
CA ALA A 351 -18.40 -5.59 5.13
C ALA A 351 -19.66 -6.22 4.50
N ALA A 352 -20.12 -7.37 5.01
CA ALA A 352 -21.28 -8.08 4.48
C ALA A 352 -22.58 -7.43 4.94
N TYR A 353 -23.57 -7.43 4.04
CA TYR A 353 -24.92 -6.92 4.32
C TYR A 353 -25.86 -7.96 4.92
N ASP A 354 -25.56 -9.26 4.73
CA ASP A 354 -26.37 -10.39 5.19
C ASP A 354 -26.29 -10.58 6.71
N LEU A 355 -27.01 -11.59 7.21
CA LEU A 355 -27.12 -11.93 8.63
C LEU A 355 -26.40 -13.25 8.98
N ALA A 356 -25.48 -13.72 8.14
CA ALA A 356 -24.84 -15.03 8.34
C ALA A 356 -24.00 -15.09 9.63
N LEU A 357 -23.33 -14.00 10.00
CA LEU A 357 -22.56 -13.93 11.24
C LEU A 357 -23.47 -13.89 12.47
N GLU A 358 -24.53 -13.09 12.41
CA GLU A 358 -25.54 -12.99 13.47
C GLU A 358 -26.23 -14.34 13.69
N GLN A 359 -26.59 -15.04 12.59
CA GLN A 359 -27.18 -16.37 12.69
C GLN A 359 -26.21 -17.38 13.32
N ALA A 360 -24.90 -17.31 12.97
CA ALA A 360 -23.89 -18.16 13.59
C ALA A 360 -23.78 -17.92 15.10
N LEU A 361 -23.84 -16.67 15.55
CA LEU A 361 -23.82 -16.31 16.97
C LEU A 361 -25.08 -16.80 17.69
N LEU A 362 -26.26 -16.67 17.07
CA LEU A 362 -27.51 -17.24 17.61
C LEU A 362 -27.45 -18.76 17.73
N ASP A 363 -26.94 -19.46 16.68
CA ASP A 363 -26.77 -20.92 16.69
C ASP A 363 -25.78 -21.38 17.77
N ALA A 364 -24.80 -20.53 18.10
CA ALA A 364 -23.87 -20.76 19.21
C ALA A 364 -24.47 -20.45 20.59
N GLY A 365 -25.66 -19.86 20.66
CA GLY A 365 -26.33 -19.46 21.90
C GLY A 365 -25.77 -18.16 22.51
N GLU A 366 -25.07 -17.35 21.71
CA GLU A 366 -24.46 -16.10 22.18
C GLU A 366 -25.46 -14.94 22.14
N LYS A 367 -25.39 -14.09 23.18
CA LYS A 367 -26.06 -12.79 23.18
C LYS A 367 -25.05 -11.74 22.71
N PHE A 368 -25.41 -10.94 21.71
CA PHE A 368 -24.53 -9.98 21.08
C PHE A 368 -25.25 -8.66 20.76
N ASP A 369 -24.47 -7.61 20.61
CA ASP A 369 -24.92 -6.31 20.13
C ASP A 369 -24.54 -6.15 18.66
N VAL A 370 -25.39 -5.49 17.84
CA VAL A 370 -25.05 -5.12 16.46
C VAL A 370 -25.00 -3.61 16.34
N VAL A 371 -23.92 -3.08 15.80
CA VAL A 371 -23.78 -1.66 15.46
C VAL A 371 -23.64 -1.57 13.94
N THR A 372 -24.62 -0.93 13.29
CA THR A 372 -24.64 -0.86 11.82
C THR A 372 -24.78 0.56 11.32
N TYR A 373 -24.14 0.84 10.17
CA TYR A 373 -24.20 2.14 9.51
C TYR A 373 -25.55 2.37 8.84
N ILE A 374 -26.08 3.60 8.93
CA ILE A 374 -27.33 4.02 8.29
C ILE A 374 -27.00 4.84 7.04
N ALA A 375 -27.24 4.26 5.87
CA ALA A 375 -26.94 4.87 4.56
C ALA A 375 -28.04 5.82 4.06
N ALA A 376 -29.27 5.69 4.54
CA ALA A 376 -30.43 6.41 4.02
C ALA A 376 -31.32 7.00 5.13
N GLY A 377 -32.24 7.87 4.76
CA GLY A 377 -33.25 8.42 5.65
C GLY A 377 -32.76 9.51 6.62
N ARG A 378 -33.57 9.76 7.68
CA ARG A 378 -33.34 10.85 8.65
C ARG A 378 -31.99 10.75 9.38
N TYR A 379 -31.52 9.53 9.61
CA TYR A 379 -30.30 9.26 10.37
C TYR A 379 -29.09 8.90 9.49
N ARG A 380 -29.16 9.22 8.20
CA ARG A 380 -28.05 8.99 7.25
C ARG A 380 -26.74 9.53 7.81
N GLY A 381 -25.67 8.74 7.71
CA GLY A 381 -24.34 9.10 8.18
C GLY A 381 -24.08 8.77 9.66
N ARG A 382 -25.03 8.16 10.36
CA ARG A 382 -24.91 7.69 11.73
C ARG A 382 -24.88 6.16 11.80
N PHE A 383 -24.64 5.66 12.99
CA PHE A 383 -24.81 4.24 13.30
C PHE A 383 -26.08 4.03 14.13
N CYS A 384 -26.68 2.86 14.05
CA CYS A 384 -27.68 2.42 15.02
C CYS A 384 -27.16 1.19 15.78
N HIS A 385 -27.63 1.04 16.99
CA HIS A 385 -27.35 -0.06 17.88
C HIS A 385 -28.58 -0.94 18.03
N LEU A 386 -28.44 -2.21 17.70
CA LEU A 386 -29.43 -3.25 17.91
C LEU A 386 -28.98 -4.12 19.08
N THR A 387 -29.79 -4.13 20.15
CA THR A 387 -29.54 -4.91 21.36
C THR A 387 -30.00 -6.36 21.21
N PRO A 388 -29.53 -7.30 22.05
CA PRO A 388 -29.98 -8.70 22.05
C PRO A 388 -31.50 -8.88 22.26
N ASP A 389 -32.15 -7.89 22.87
CA ASP A 389 -33.59 -7.90 23.13
C ASP A 389 -34.41 -7.36 21.94
N GLY A 390 -33.77 -7.05 20.80
CA GLY A 390 -34.39 -6.59 19.56
C GLY A 390 -34.71 -5.09 19.52
N VAL A 391 -34.25 -4.32 20.50
CA VAL A 391 -34.44 -2.85 20.51
C VAL A 391 -33.36 -2.22 19.62
N THR A 392 -33.79 -1.39 18.64
CA THR A 392 -32.88 -0.64 17.77
C THR A 392 -32.95 0.85 18.07
N THR A 393 -31.78 1.47 18.34
CA THR A 393 -31.67 2.87 18.70
C THR A 393 -30.61 3.56 17.82
N PRO A 394 -30.93 4.71 17.18
CA PRO A 394 -29.92 5.48 16.47
C PRO A 394 -28.95 6.13 17.47
N ILE A 395 -27.66 6.08 17.16
CA ILE A 395 -26.60 6.64 17.99
C ILE A 395 -26.46 8.12 17.65
N GLU A 396 -27.10 8.98 18.45
CA GLU A 396 -27.09 10.42 18.21
C GLU A 396 -25.82 11.10 18.75
N SER A 397 -25.24 10.56 19.82
CA SER A 397 -24.06 11.11 20.51
C SER A 397 -22.98 10.06 20.67
N PRO A 398 -22.17 9.77 19.62
CA PRO A 398 -21.14 8.69 19.64
C PRO A 398 -20.12 8.83 20.77
N ASN A 399 -19.78 10.07 21.16
CA ASN A 399 -18.79 10.35 22.20
C ASN A 399 -19.25 9.99 23.62
N SER A 400 -20.54 9.98 23.86
CA SER A 400 -21.13 9.62 25.16
C SER A 400 -21.75 8.23 25.20
N TYR A 401 -21.74 7.51 24.06
CA TYR A 401 -22.35 6.18 23.90
C TYR A 401 -21.40 5.07 24.38
N VAL A 402 -20.96 5.14 25.64
CA VAL A 402 -20.00 4.18 26.23
C VAL A 402 -20.71 3.14 27.10
N THR A 403 -21.70 3.58 27.85
CA THR A 403 -22.45 2.75 28.84
C THR A 403 -23.46 1.82 28.21
N GLU A 404 -23.93 2.14 27.00
CA GLU A 404 -24.94 1.38 26.26
C GLU A 404 -24.35 0.12 25.57
N LEU A 405 -23.03 0.14 25.25
CA LEU A 405 -22.33 -0.98 24.66
C LEU A 405 -21.55 -1.73 25.74
N ALA A 406 -22.03 -2.91 26.10
CA ALA A 406 -21.39 -3.75 27.11
C ALA A 406 -20.22 -4.57 26.53
N LEU A 407 -19.15 -3.88 26.07
CA LEU A 407 -17.98 -4.46 25.39
C LEU A 407 -17.20 -5.48 26.24
N ASP A 408 -17.34 -5.43 27.55
CA ASP A 408 -16.76 -6.37 28.52
C ASP A 408 -17.64 -7.61 28.74
N GLN A 409 -18.91 -7.54 28.43
CA GLN A 409 -19.88 -8.59 28.72
C GLN A 409 -20.32 -9.38 27.49
N ARG A 410 -20.43 -8.71 26.34
CA ARG A 410 -21.00 -9.29 25.12
C ARG A 410 -20.17 -8.94 23.89
N PRO A 411 -20.10 -9.85 22.89
CA PRO A 411 -19.51 -9.54 21.62
C PRO A 411 -20.32 -8.48 20.87
N VAL A 412 -19.64 -7.68 20.09
CA VAL A 412 -20.25 -6.66 19.22
C VAL A 412 -19.94 -6.96 17.77
N VAL A 413 -20.96 -6.96 16.92
CA VAL A 413 -20.85 -7.02 15.47
C VAL A 413 -20.94 -5.61 14.90
N LEU A 414 -19.88 -5.14 14.24
CA LEU A 414 -19.83 -3.83 13.58
C LEU A 414 -19.98 -4.00 12.07
N LYS A 415 -21.10 -3.51 11.51
CA LYS A 415 -21.42 -3.56 10.08
C LYS A 415 -21.15 -2.20 9.43
N LEU A 416 -20.20 -2.19 8.49
CA LEU A 416 -19.62 -0.93 8.00
C LEU A 416 -20.46 -0.27 6.89
N TYR A 417 -21.24 -1.06 6.15
CA TYR A 417 -21.95 -0.61 4.94
C TYR A 417 -23.48 -0.78 5.03
N GLY A 418 -24.00 -0.89 6.25
CA GLY A 418 -25.41 -1.19 6.48
C GLY A 418 -25.70 -2.68 6.49
N CYS A 419 -26.98 -3.03 6.56
CA CYS A 419 -27.42 -4.42 6.62
C CYS A 419 -28.90 -4.58 6.26
N VAL A 420 -29.29 -5.82 6.02
CA VAL A 420 -30.69 -6.25 6.00
C VAL A 420 -31.29 -6.10 7.40
N ASP A 421 -32.52 -5.58 7.47
CA ASP A 421 -33.31 -5.57 8.69
C ASP A 421 -34.25 -6.80 8.71
N PRO A 422 -34.07 -7.73 9.65
CA PRO A 422 -34.92 -8.93 9.73
C PRO A 422 -36.36 -8.63 10.18
N ASN A 423 -36.65 -7.41 10.65
CA ASN A 423 -37.97 -7.03 11.10
C ASN A 423 -38.92 -6.75 9.92
N PRO A 424 -40.22 -7.11 10.01
CA PRO A 424 -41.15 -6.92 8.91
C PRO A 424 -41.32 -5.49 8.41
N GLY A 425 -41.06 -4.51 9.25
CA GLY A 425 -41.13 -3.08 8.89
C GLY A 425 -39.90 -2.55 8.16
N ARG A 426 -38.81 -3.28 8.11
CA ARG A 426 -37.53 -2.89 7.48
C ARG A 426 -37.09 -1.44 7.79
N GLN A 427 -37.40 -0.97 8.97
CA GLN A 427 -37.20 0.44 9.35
C GLN A 427 -35.72 0.86 9.32
N TRP A 428 -34.81 -0.06 9.62
CA TRP A 428 -33.39 0.17 9.74
C TRP A 428 -32.57 -0.43 8.61
N GLU A 429 -33.25 -1.01 7.60
CA GLU A 429 -32.60 -1.55 6.42
C GLU A 429 -31.96 -0.43 5.60
N SER A 430 -30.69 -0.53 5.40
CA SER A 430 -29.98 0.41 4.54
C SER A 430 -28.66 -0.18 4.04
N PHE A 431 -28.26 0.23 2.85
CA PHE A 431 -27.08 -0.28 2.18
C PHE A 431 -26.25 0.85 1.57
N VAL A 432 -24.95 0.79 1.72
CA VAL A 432 -23.99 1.57 0.92
C VAL A 432 -23.61 0.67 -0.26
N VAL A 433 -24.34 0.75 -1.37
CA VAL A 433 -24.25 -0.25 -2.43
C VAL A 433 -24.09 0.35 -3.82
N SER A 434 -24.68 1.53 -4.10
CA SER A 434 -24.53 2.22 -5.39
C SER A 434 -23.30 3.14 -5.42
N GLU A 435 -22.88 3.57 -6.61
CA GLU A 435 -21.78 4.54 -6.75
C GLU A 435 -22.11 5.86 -6.01
N ASP A 436 -23.36 6.32 -6.08
CA ASP A 436 -23.82 7.53 -5.37
C ASP A 436 -23.81 7.35 -3.85
N ASP A 437 -24.13 6.14 -3.35
CA ASP A 437 -23.99 5.83 -1.92
C ASP A 437 -22.54 5.94 -1.46
N TYR A 438 -21.58 5.40 -2.23
CA TYR A 438 -20.16 5.49 -1.91
C TYR A 438 -19.63 6.92 -2.00
N ILE A 439 -20.11 7.73 -2.98
CA ILE A 439 -19.81 9.16 -3.07
C ILE A 439 -20.34 9.87 -1.82
N GLY A 440 -21.57 9.61 -1.43
CA GLY A 440 -22.17 10.15 -0.21
C GLY A 440 -21.42 9.72 1.06
N TYR A 441 -20.97 8.47 1.12
CA TYR A 441 -20.14 7.94 2.21
C TYR A 441 -18.76 8.64 2.28
N LEU A 442 -18.17 8.99 1.13
CA LEU A 442 -16.93 9.78 1.05
C LEU A 442 -17.09 11.23 1.52
N GLN A 443 -18.26 11.81 1.31
CA GLN A 443 -18.55 13.20 1.72
C GLN A 443 -18.70 13.39 3.24
N LEU A 444 -18.92 12.32 4.00
CA LEU A 444 -18.97 12.38 5.45
C LEU A 444 -17.61 12.87 5.99
N ARG A 445 -17.63 14.02 6.69
CA ARG A 445 -16.39 14.68 7.14
C ARG A 445 -15.57 13.83 8.12
N ASP A 446 -16.23 13.03 8.96
CA ASP A 446 -15.54 12.24 9.98
C ASP A 446 -16.33 10.95 10.32
N LEU A 447 -16.01 9.87 9.64
CA LEU A 447 -16.59 8.55 9.95
C LEU A 447 -16.11 8.04 11.32
N ALA A 448 -14.88 8.38 11.70
CA ALA A 448 -14.32 7.97 12.99
C ALA A 448 -15.07 8.66 14.15
N ALA A 449 -15.59 9.88 13.94
CA ALA A 449 -16.45 10.55 14.90
C ALA A 449 -17.89 10.02 14.92
N ALA A 450 -18.33 9.34 13.85
CA ALA A 450 -19.66 8.70 13.82
C ALA A 450 -19.70 7.35 14.54
N VAL A 451 -18.56 6.65 14.63
CA VAL A 451 -18.42 5.39 15.36
C VAL A 451 -18.38 5.69 16.88
N PRO A 452 -19.10 4.96 17.72
CA PRO A 452 -19.00 5.10 19.17
C PRO A 452 -17.56 5.09 19.67
N VAL A 453 -17.19 6.04 20.52
CA VAL A 453 -15.82 6.24 20.98
C VAL A 453 -15.19 4.97 21.58
N ALA A 454 -16.00 4.14 22.24
CA ALA A 454 -15.56 2.86 22.80
C ALA A 454 -15.10 1.88 21.71
N LEU A 455 -15.85 1.77 20.60
CA LEU A 455 -15.48 0.93 19.44
C LEU A 455 -14.26 1.51 18.72
N ALA A 456 -14.22 2.82 18.51
CA ALA A 456 -13.08 3.49 17.89
C ALA A 456 -11.79 3.29 18.73
N ALA A 457 -11.88 3.38 20.06
CA ALA A 457 -10.76 3.11 20.96
C ALA A 457 -10.29 1.64 20.89
N ARG A 458 -11.24 0.68 20.78
CA ARG A 458 -10.94 -0.73 20.62
C ARG A 458 -10.22 -1.00 19.29
N LEU A 459 -10.74 -0.47 18.19
CA LEU A 459 -10.12 -0.60 16.85
C LEU A 459 -8.68 -0.06 16.83
N ARG A 460 -8.39 1.05 17.52
CA ARG A 460 -7.04 1.64 17.58
C ARG A 460 -6.01 0.85 18.40
N ARG A 461 -6.45 -0.07 19.26
CA ARG A 461 -5.60 -0.82 20.22
C ARG A 461 -5.54 -2.30 19.93
N SER A 462 -6.07 -2.75 18.80
CA SER A 462 -6.17 -4.17 18.46
C SER A 462 -5.30 -4.54 17.27
N HIS A 463 -4.90 -5.81 17.22
CA HIS A 463 -4.46 -6.47 16.00
C HIS A 463 -5.66 -6.69 15.08
N PHE A 464 -5.45 -6.82 13.78
CA PHE A 464 -6.51 -7.14 12.83
C PHE A 464 -6.23 -8.46 12.13
N LEU A 465 -7.29 -9.23 11.94
CA LEU A 465 -7.30 -10.45 11.13
C LEU A 465 -8.34 -10.29 10.03
N PHE A 466 -7.89 -9.93 8.84
CA PHE A 466 -8.75 -9.79 7.66
C PHE A 466 -8.95 -11.14 7.00
N LEU A 467 -10.20 -11.58 6.87
CA LEU A 467 -10.59 -12.88 6.31
C LEU A 467 -11.38 -12.65 5.02
N GLY A 468 -10.76 -12.88 3.87
CA GLY A 468 -11.37 -12.66 2.57
C GLY A 468 -11.75 -11.20 2.27
N TYR A 469 -11.03 -10.24 2.87
CA TYR A 469 -11.28 -8.82 2.66
C TYR A 469 -10.41 -8.28 1.51
N GLU A 470 -11.02 -8.11 0.33
CA GLU A 470 -10.31 -7.72 -0.89
C GLU A 470 -10.12 -6.21 -1.02
N MET A 471 -8.86 -5.75 -0.92
CA MET A 471 -8.50 -4.33 -1.10
C MET A 471 -8.38 -3.89 -2.57
N SER A 472 -8.38 -4.82 -3.53
CA SER A 472 -8.49 -4.52 -4.96
C SER A 472 -9.77 -3.73 -5.25
N ASN A 473 -10.85 -4.02 -4.55
CA ASN A 473 -12.07 -3.23 -4.60
C ASN A 473 -11.87 -1.90 -3.83
N TRP A 474 -11.84 -0.78 -4.57
CA TRP A 474 -11.57 0.55 -3.99
C TRP A 474 -12.58 0.98 -2.92
N HIS A 475 -13.82 0.49 -3.00
CA HIS A 475 -14.88 0.80 -2.04
C HIS A 475 -14.50 0.31 -0.64
N LEU A 476 -13.94 -0.89 -0.53
CA LEU A 476 -13.51 -1.46 0.74
C LEU A 476 -12.31 -0.69 1.35
N ARG A 477 -11.47 -0.06 0.51
CA ARG A 477 -10.37 0.80 0.99
C ARG A 477 -10.84 2.07 1.67
N ILE A 478 -12.03 2.60 1.32
CA ILE A 478 -12.55 3.84 1.90
C ILE A 478 -12.64 3.73 3.42
N VAL A 479 -13.25 2.66 3.92
CA VAL A 479 -13.44 2.48 5.37
C VAL A 479 -12.11 2.34 6.07
N LEU A 480 -11.19 1.53 5.52
CA LEU A 480 -9.86 1.37 6.08
C LEU A 480 -9.12 2.71 6.15
N ASN A 481 -9.20 3.53 5.09
CA ASN A 481 -8.59 4.85 5.07
C ASN A 481 -9.22 5.80 6.10
N ARG A 482 -10.52 5.71 6.32
CA ARG A 482 -11.24 6.58 7.24
C ARG A 482 -11.11 6.19 8.70
N LEU A 483 -11.03 4.89 9.00
CA LEU A 483 -10.85 4.41 10.36
C LEU A 483 -9.41 4.56 10.86
N TRP A 484 -8.42 4.49 9.95
CA TRP A 484 -6.99 4.49 10.28
C TRP A 484 -6.18 5.63 9.65
N GLU A 485 -6.83 6.66 9.05
CA GLU A 485 -6.21 7.92 8.57
C GLU A 485 -4.93 7.73 7.75
N ASN A 486 -4.89 6.78 6.80
CA ASN A 486 -3.70 6.43 6.01
C ASN A 486 -2.43 6.05 6.81
N SER A 487 -2.53 5.89 8.12
CA SER A 487 -1.42 5.43 8.94
C SER A 487 -1.27 3.90 8.88
N ALA A 488 -0.04 3.41 9.03
CA ALA A 488 0.20 1.99 9.26
C ALA A 488 -0.53 1.54 10.54
N LEU A 489 -1.01 0.29 10.53
CA LEU A 489 -1.64 -0.28 11.72
C LEU A 489 -0.60 -0.39 12.83
N ARG A 490 -0.94 0.10 14.03
CA ARG A 490 0.00 0.15 15.17
C ARG A 490 0.40 -1.22 15.69
N TYR A 491 -0.40 -2.24 15.38
CA TYR A 491 -0.22 -3.61 15.85
C TYR A 491 -0.12 -4.54 14.65
N ARG A 492 0.74 -5.56 14.74
CA ARG A 492 0.89 -6.58 13.72
C ARG A 492 -0.49 -7.12 13.33
N SER A 493 -0.78 -7.13 12.04
CA SER A 493 -2.08 -7.51 11.50
C SER A 493 -1.90 -8.42 10.30
N TRP A 494 -2.91 -9.22 10.01
CA TRP A 494 -2.85 -10.28 9.00
C TRP A 494 -4.03 -10.21 8.04
N ALA A 495 -3.78 -10.46 6.77
CA ALA A 495 -4.80 -10.59 5.73
C ALA A 495 -4.71 -11.98 5.09
N VAL A 496 -5.75 -12.78 5.27
CA VAL A 496 -5.88 -14.13 4.72
C VAL A 496 -6.69 -14.07 3.44
N LEU A 497 -6.03 -14.37 2.31
CA LEU A 497 -6.58 -14.23 0.97
C LEU A 497 -6.24 -15.47 0.14
N GLY A 498 -7.18 -15.98 -0.66
CA GLY A 498 -6.98 -17.20 -1.45
C GLY A 498 -5.90 -17.05 -2.53
N SER A 499 -5.98 -15.99 -3.32
CA SER A 499 -5.05 -15.71 -4.43
C SER A 499 -5.00 -14.21 -4.70
N PRO A 500 -4.35 -13.43 -3.83
CA PRO A 500 -4.31 -11.98 -3.98
C PRO A 500 -3.53 -11.54 -5.22
N ALA A 501 -4.07 -10.57 -5.97
CA ALA A 501 -3.38 -9.95 -7.08
C ALA A 501 -2.12 -9.18 -6.61
N PRO A 502 -1.11 -8.96 -7.46
CA PRO A 502 0.10 -8.22 -7.08
C PRO A 502 -0.18 -6.84 -6.49
N LEU A 503 -1.15 -6.10 -7.07
CA LEU A 503 -1.58 -4.81 -6.53
C LEU A 503 -2.15 -4.94 -5.12
N GLU A 504 -2.90 -5.98 -4.84
CA GLU A 504 -3.52 -6.20 -3.55
C GLU A 504 -2.50 -6.49 -2.46
N ARG A 505 -1.50 -7.34 -2.75
CA ARG A 505 -0.36 -7.57 -1.85
C ARG A 505 0.35 -6.27 -1.50
N GLU A 506 0.58 -5.39 -2.49
CA GLU A 506 1.21 -4.09 -2.28
C GLU A 506 0.35 -3.14 -1.44
N LEU A 507 -0.97 -3.13 -1.63
CA LEU A 507 -1.89 -2.33 -0.84
C LEU A 507 -1.90 -2.73 0.64
N TRP A 508 -1.82 -4.03 0.94
CA TRP A 508 -1.71 -4.54 2.30
C TRP A 508 -0.33 -4.25 2.91
N ARG A 509 0.75 -4.47 2.16
CA ARG A 509 2.12 -4.20 2.60
C ARG A 509 2.34 -2.73 2.98
N ARG A 510 1.76 -1.79 2.23
CA ARG A 510 1.80 -0.35 2.56
C ARG A 510 1.15 -0.01 3.90
N ARG A 511 0.31 -0.89 4.42
CA ARG A 511 -0.37 -0.74 5.71
C ARG A 511 0.28 -1.54 6.83
N ASP A 512 1.42 -2.16 6.55
CA ASP A 512 2.13 -3.05 7.47
C ASP A 512 1.28 -4.26 7.90
N VAL A 513 0.50 -4.81 6.95
CA VAL A 513 -0.32 -6.00 7.13
C VAL A 513 0.32 -7.18 6.40
N GLU A 514 0.57 -8.26 7.12
CA GLU A 514 1.12 -9.51 6.58
C GLU A 514 0.06 -10.25 5.77
N VAL A 515 0.37 -10.58 4.51
CA VAL A 515 -0.54 -11.32 3.63
C VAL A 515 -0.23 -12.80 3.71
N LEU A 516 -1.27 -13.58 4.07
CA LEU A 516 -1.23 -15.04 4.15
C LEU A 516 -2.05 -15.61 2.99
N GLU A 517 -1.38 -16.35 2.11
CA GLU A 517 -2.01 -16.94 0.92
C GLU A 517 -2.62 -18.28 1.28
N ALA A 518 -3.85 -18.24 1.73
CA ALA A 518 -4.66 -19.42 2.02
C ALA A 518 -6.15 -19.10 1.84
N PRO A 519 -6.99 -20.08 1.47
CA PRO A 519 -8.42 -19.92 1.56
C PRO A 519 -8.82 -19.59 3.01
N PRO A 520 -9.61 -18.54 3.28
CA PRO A 520 -10.02 -18.17 4.63
C PRO A 520 -10.63 -19.31 5.44
N GLU A 521 -11.36 -20.21 4.76
CA GLU A 521 -12.01 -21.36 5.38
C GLU A 521 -11.01 -22.42 5.87
N GLU A 522 -9.94 -22.67 5.11
CA GLU A 522 -8.86 -23.58 5.50
C GLU A 522 -8.03 -23.00 6.63
N TYR A 523 -7.73 -21.70 6.55
CA TYR A 523 -7.02 -20.99 7.59
C TYR A 523 -7.75 -21.03 8.93
N VAL A 524 -9.05 -20.70 8.97
CA VAL A 524 -9.83 -20.74 10.20
C VAL A 524 -10.01 -22.16 10.74
N ALA A 525 -10.01 -23.19 9.88
CA ALA A 525 -10.07 -24.59 10.33
C ALA A 525 -8.79 -24.98 11.09
N GLN A 526 -7.61 -24.58 10.62
CA GLN A 526 -6.34 -24.81 11.31
C GLN A 526 -6.26 -23.98 12.60
N LEU A 527 -6.67 -22.71 12.55
CA LEU A 527 -6.70 -21.83 13.71
C LEU A 527 -7.64 -22.35 14.80
N ALA A 528 -8.82 -22.87 14.41
CA ALA A 528 -9.78 -23.50 15.34
C ALA A 528 -9.15 -24.71 16.06
N GLN A 529 -8.44 -25.55 15.33
CA GLN A 529 -7.76 -26.70 15.90
C GLN A 529 -6.73 -26.28 16.96
N ARG A 530 -5.93 -25.22 16.69
CA ARG A 530 -4.95 -24.69 17.63
C ARG A 530 -5.59 -24.00 18.83
N ALA A 531 -6.72 -23.30 18.62
CA ALA A 531 -7.46 -22.65 19.69
C ALA A 531 -8.33 -23.62 20.52
N GLY A 532 -8.37 -24.92 20.19
CA GLY A 532 -9.23 -25.90 20.86
C GLY A 532 -10.72 -25.73 20.58
N ILE A 533 -11.08 -25.08 19.44
CA ILE A 533 -12.48 -24.83 19.04
C ILE A 533 -12.98 -25.97 18.16
N GLU A 534 -14.03 -26.66 18.60
CA GLU A 534 -14.74 -27.63 17.78
C GLU A 534 -15.75 -26.93 16.83
N LEU A 535 -15.45 -26.90 15.54
CA LEU A 535 -16.38 -26.41 14.53
C LEU A 535 -17.49 -27.46 14.27
N LYS A 536 -18.63 -27.33 14.93
CA LYS A 536 -19.78 -28.19 14.70
C LYS A 536 -20.23 -28.10 13.23
N LYS A 537 -20.34 -29.25 12.55
CA LYS A 537 -20.97 -29.31 11.21
C LYS A 537 -22.43 -28.89 11.34
N SER A 538 -22.91 -28.07 10.40
CA SER A 538 -24.34 -27.72 10.29
C SER A 538 -25.20 -29.01 10.37
N ARG A 539 -26.17 -29.03 11.28
CA ARG A 539 -27.26 -30.02 11.20
C ARG A 539 -28.01 -29.74 9.88
N LYS A 540 -28.00 -30.73 8.97
CA LYS A 540 -28.78 -30.70 7.73
C LYS A 540 -30.28 -30.57 8.02
#